data_a72577257bfe347b5723c3df4a517e05
#
_entry.id   a72577257bfe347b5723c3df4a517e05
#
_cell.length_a   1.000
_cell.length_b   1.000
_cell.length_c   1.000
_cell.angle_alpha   90.00
_cell.angle_beta   90.00
_cell.angle_gamma   90.00
#
_symmetry.space_group_name_H-M   'P 1'
#
loop_
_entity.id
_entity.type
_entity.pdbx_description
1 polymer ?
#
loop_
_entity_poly.entity_id
_entity_poly.type
_entity_poly.pdbx_seq_one_letter_code
_entity_poly.pdbx_strand_id
1 'polypeptide(L)' 'MSDPLEEIYHKVLKDALDYMEDNPTQAVAATYMAIAMRLYKTHLDEEGYKQMIETVMETEVKPYNPKKVLH' A
#
# COMPACT_ATOMS: atom_id res chain seq x y z
N MET A 1 -4.45 -7.50 22.38
CA MET A 1 -3.77 -8.13 21.25
C MET A 1 -3.87 -7.27 20.03
N SER A 2 -2.77 -7.07 19.34
CA SER A 2 -2.77 -6.25 18.13
C SER A 2 -3.29 -7.05 16.95
N ASP A 3 -3.99 -6.35 16.06
CA ASP A 3 -4.48 -6.91 14.82
C ASP A 3 -3.28 -7.10 13.87
N PRO A 4 -3.06 -8.32 13.31
CA PRO A 4 -1.94 -8.54 12.39
C PRO A 4 -1.96 -7.61 11.18
N LEU A 5 -3.14 -7.25 10.68
CA LEU A 5 -3.24 -6.31 9.56
C LEU A 5 -2.76 -4.92 9.96
N GLU A 6 -3.07 -4.51 11.17
CA GLU A 6 -2.63 -3.22 11.69
C GLU A 6 -1.12 -3.17 11.84
N GLU A 7 -0.52 -4.25 12.35
CA GLU A 7 0.93 -4.35 12.48
C GLU A 7 1.63 -4.27 11.12
N ILE A 8 1.12 -5.02 10.15
CA ILE A 8 1.67 -5.01 8.79
C ILE A 8 1.55 -3.61 8.19
N TYR A 9 0.38 -2.99 8.36
CA TYR A 9 0.14 -1.66 7.85
C TYR A 9 1.16 -0.66 8.39
N HIS A 10 1.37 -0.65 9.70
CA HIS A 10 2.31 0.29 10.32
C HIS A 10 3.75 0.06 9.88
N LYS A 11 4.16 -1.20 9.75
CA LYS A 11 5.51 -1.52 9.30
C LYS A 11 5.75 -1.11 7.85
N VAL A 12 4.79 -1.40 6.99
CA VAL A 12 4.91 -1.05 5.57
C VAL A 12 4.86 0.46 5.40
N LEU A 13 3.98 1.14 6.12
CA LEU A 13 3.91 2.60 6.06
C LEU A 13 5.22 3.24 6.51
N LYS A 14 5.80 2.73 7.59
CA LYS A 14 7.08 3.22 8.06
C LYS A 14 8.17 3.05 7.00
N ASP A 15 8.22 1.88 6.38
CA ASP A 15 9.19 1.63 5.31
C ASP A 15 9.00 2.59 4.15
N ALA A 16 7.74 2.83 3.77
CA ALA A 16 7.44 3.76 2.69
C ALA A 16 7.94 5.18 3.01
N LEU A 17 7.67 5.63 4.25
CA LEU A 17 8.10 6.97 4.69
C LEU A 17 9.62 7.07 4.71
N ASP A 18 10.31 6.03 5.12
CA ASP A 18 11.77 6.00 5.11
C ASP A 18 12.32 6.14 3.69
N TYR A 19 11.72 5.44 2.72
CA TYR A 19 12.14 5.56 1.32
C TYR A 19 11.90 6.96 0.76
N MET A 20 10.87 7.65 1.26
CA MET A 20 10.52 8.98 0.79
C MET A 20 11.55 10.05 1.22
N GLU A 21 12.42 9.73 2.15
CA GLU A 21 13.51 10.66 2.52
C GLU A 21 14.47 10.87 1.35
N ASP A 22 14.70 9.83 0.54
CA ASP A 22 15.67 9.89 -0.55
C ASP A 22 15.03 9.76 -1.93
N ASN A 23 13.73 9.58 -2.00
CA ASN A 23 13.04 9.29 -3.27
C ASN A 23 11.74 10.07 -3.36
N PRO A 24 11.33 10.47 -4.58
CA PRO A 24 10.05 11.14 -4.74
C PRO A 24 8.90 10.27 -4.27
N THR A 25 7.92 10.90 -3.63
CA THR A 25 6.74 10.21 -3.11
C THR A 25 6.04 9.40 -4.19
N GLN A 26 5.90 9.95 -5.39
CA GLN A 26 5.22 9.26 -6.48
C GLN A 26 5.95 7.98 -6.90
N ALA A 27 7.28 8.02 -6.89
CA ALA A 27 8.06 6.84 -7.23
C ALA A 27 7.90 5.74 -6.18
N VAL A 28 7.88 6.12 -4.91
CA VAL A 28 7.67 5.18 -3.81
C VAL A 28 6.27 4.58 -3.91
N ALA A 29 5.25 5.41 -4.09
CA ALA A 29 3.87 4.95 -4.21
C ALA A 29 3.69 4.01 -5.41
N ALA A 30 4.25 4.36 -6.56
CA ALA A 30 4.16 3.54 -7.75
C ALA A 30 4.82 2.18 -7.54
N THR A 31 5.94 2.15 -6.82
CA THR A 31 6.64 0.89 -6.52
C THR A 31 5.77 -0.01 -5.64
N TYR A 32 5.17 0.54 -4.60
CA TYR A 32 4.29 -0.24 -3.74
C TYR A 32 3.06 -0.75 -4.49
N MET A 33 2.49 0.08 -5.35
CA MET A 33 1.35 -0.32 -6.18
C MET A 33 1.74 -1.48 -7.11
N ALA A 34 2.89 -1.38 -7.76
CA ALA A 34 3.37 -2.41 -8.67
C ALA A 34 3.58 -3.74 -7.93
N ILE A 35 4.16 -3.68 -6.74
CA ILE A 35 4.37 -4.88 -5.92
C ILE A 35 3.04 -5.48 -5.51
N ALA A 36 2.10 -4.65 -5.05
CA ALA A 36 0.79 -5.13 -4.64
C ALA A 36 0.05 -5.82 -5.80
N MET A 37 0.07 -5.21 -6.97
CA MET A 37 -0.55 -5.80 -8.15
C MET A 37 0.10 -7.13 -8.54
N ARG A 38 1.41 -7.19 -8.40
CA ARG A 38 2.15 -8.41 -8.70
C ARG A 38 1.79 -9.54 -7.75
N LEU A 39 1.62 -9.22 -6.47
CA LEU A 39 1.20 -10.21 -5.48
C LEU A 39 -0.19 -10.74 -5.81
N TYR A 40 -1.12 -9.86 -6.12
CA TYR A 40 -2.47 -10.28 -6.51
C TYR A 40 -2.44 -11.14 -7.77
N LYS A 41 -1.67 -10.72 -8.77
CA LYS A 41 -1.62 -11.45 -10.03
C LYS A 41 -0.98 -12.82 -9.87
N THR A 42 -0.06 -12.96 -8.95
CA THR A 42 0.62 -14.24 -8.68
C THR A 42 -0.30 -15.23 -7.98
N HIS A 43 -1.15 -14.75 -7.08
CA HIS A 43 -1.91 -15.62 -6.18
C HIS A 43 -3.40 -15.75 -6.51
N LEU A 44 -3.91 -14.91 -7.40
CA LEU A 44 -5.32 -14.96 -7.80
C LEU A 44 -5.41 -15.40 -9.26
N ASP A 45 -6.54 -16.04 -9.60
CA ASP A 45 -6.81 -16.33 -11.00
C ASP A 45 -7.23 -15.03 -11.70
N GLU A 46 -7.45 -15.12 -13.01
CA GLU A 46 -7.74 -13.94 -13.81
C GLU A 46 -8.98 -13.19 -13.33
N GLU A 47 -10.03 -13.92 -13.01
CA GLU A 47 -11.27 -13.32 -12.53
C GLU A 47 -11.08 -12.71 -11.14
N GLY A 48 -10.40 -13.42 -10.25
CA GLY A 48 -10.13 -12.92 -8.90
C GLY A 48 -9.28 -11.66 -8.93
N TYR A 49 -8.26 -11.63 -9.79
CA TYR A 49 -7.42 -10.46 -9.95
C TYR A 49 -8.24 -9.25 -10.41
N LYS A 50 -9.07 -9.46 -11.43
CA LYS A 50 -9.92 -8.39 -11.96
C LYS A 50 -10.85 -7.83 -10.89
N GLN A 51 -11.50 -8.72 -10.12
CA GLN A 51 -12.39 -8.30 -9.05
C GLN A 51 -11.65 -7.54 -7.96
N MET A 52 -10.45 -7.98 -7.62
CA MET A 52 -9.65 -7.30 -6.59
C MET A 52 -9.26 -5.89 -7.03
N ILE A 53 -8.81 -5.75 -8.28
CA ILE A 53 -8.44 -4.44 -8.80
C ILE A 53 -9.66 -3.51 -8.81
N GLU A 54 -10.82 -3.99 -9.21
CA GLU A 54 -12.04 -3.20 -9.20
C GLU A 54 -12.38 -2.74 -7.77
N THR A 55 -12.26 -3.65 -6.80
CA THR A 55 -12.52 -3.33 -5.40
C THR A 55 -11.56 -2.26 -4.89
N VAL A 56 -10.28 -2.39 -5.22
CA VAL A 56 -9.27 -1.41 -4.82
C VAL A 56 -9.59 -0.04 -5.41
N MET A 57 -9.97 0.00 -6.68
CA MET A 57 -10.27 1.26 -7.36
C MET A 57 -11.51 1.95 -6.79
N GLU A 58 -12.45 1.18 -6.25
CA GLU A 58 -13.67 1.72 -5.66
C GLU A 58 -13.51 2.09 -4.19
N THR A 59 -12.44 1.64 -3.55
CA THR A 59 -12.21 1.90 -2.13
C THR A 59 -11.79 3.35 -1.92
N GLU A 60 -12.50 4.03 -1.05
CA GLU A 60 -12.12 5.37 -0.64
C GLU A 60 -10.98 5.31 0.36
N VAL A 61 -9.95 6.09 0.10
CA VAL A 61 -8.79 6.15 0.99
C VAL A 61 -8.61 7.60 1.43
N LYS A 62 -8.52 7.79 2.75
CA LYS A 62 -8.25 9.12 3.30
C LYS A 62 -6.76 9.36 3.35
N PRO A 63 -6.29 10.55 2.96
CA PRO A 63 -4.87 10.84 3.09
C PRO A 63 -4.46 10.89 4.56
N TYR A 64 -3.24 10.47 4.83
CA TYR A 64 -2.71 10.59 6.19
C TYR A 64 -2.27 12.03 6.44
N ASN A 65 -2.14 12.38 7.73
CA ASN A 65 -1.64 13.69 8.11
C ASN A 65 -0.12 13.61 8.25
N PRO A 66 0.65 14.25 7.35
CA PRO A 66 2.13 14.16 7.39
C PRO A 66 2.71 14.63 8.72
N LYS A 67 2.08 15.61 9.35
CA LYS A 67 2.58 16.16 10.61
C LYS A 67 2.44 15.18 11.77
N LYS A 68 1.49 14.24 11.68
CA LYS A 68 1.28 13.24 12.73
C LYS A 68 2.12 11.99 12.52
N VAL A 69 2.52 11.72 11.30
CA VAL A 69 3.22 10.49 10.95
C VAL A 69 4.72 10.66 10.94
N LEU A 70 5.18 11.83 10.58
CA LEU A 70 6.60 12.13 10.49
C LEU A 70 7.11 12.73 11.79
N HIS A 71 7.94 12.04 12.45
CA HIS A 71 8.62 12.56 13.62
C HIS A 71 10.01 12.10 13.68
#